data_e22d26b9576a52eb726e1dcf82a08af0
#
_entry.id   e22d26b9576a52eb726e1dcf82a08af0
#
_cell.length_a   1.000
_cell.length_b   1.000
_cell.length_c   1.000
_cell.angle_alpha   90.00
_cell.angle_beta   90.00
_cell.angle_gamma   90.00
#
_symmetry.space_group_name_H-M   'P 1'
#
loop_
_entity.id
_entity.type
_entity.pdbx_description
1 polymer ?
#
loop_
_entity_poly.entity_id
_entity_poly.type
_entity_poly.pdbx_seq_one_letter_code
_entity_poly.pdbx_strand_id
1 'polypeptide(L)'
;DFRRLLNLCLFMFFSVYLAKRVIGIDRPVLMTENNFEIIFLSLVYFSAHVSGVKISGLQTGTLLAVVILSGSRSAAIAAALAVLFAFDFRSRNSAKVVGGMIAGTAAVVFAFLIFENRSQGGIESIDRFRFLMMFLESIRDWDTTDYLLGADRISPLPAHVCSSLSYYQSLFSFSGNGSCYSVILHSFNMRVIYDHGLAVTALTFIYLIGVMKNAKRHQRLCVILIVLASGLSVSALNNVYTTLGIALVCLAAGAAKNERCE
;
A
#
# COMPACT_ATOMS: atom_id res chain seq x y z
N ASP A 1 0.12 -22.90 -9.12
CA ASP A 1 0.77 -22.30 -10.28
C ASP A 1 0.58 -20.77 -10.23
N PHE A 2 1.63 -20.05 -9.80
CA PHE A 2 1.61 -18.59 -9.66
C PHE A 2 1.41 -17.82 -10.98
N ARG A 3 1.83 -18.41 -12.11
CA ARG A 3 1.59 -17.79 -13.42
C ARG A 3 0.10 -17.77 -13.78
N ARG A 4 -0.60 -18.86 -13.53
CA ARG A 4 -2.06 -18.95 -13.77
C ARG A 4 -2.81 -17.99 -12.86
N LEU A 5 -2.45 -17.95 -11.58
CA LEU A 5 -3.02 -17.01 -10.63
C LEU A 5 -2.84 -15.55 -11.07
N LEU A 6 -1.61 -15.16 -11.44
CA LEU A 6 -1.33 -13.82 -11.95
C LEU A 6 -2.16 -13.48 -13.18
N ASN A 7 -2.20 -14.37 -14.17
CA ASN A 7 -2.96 -14.13 -15.41
C ASN A 7 -4.46 -14.00 -15.13
N LEU A 8 -5.01 -14.85 -14.27
CA LEU A 8 -6.42 -14.78 -13.88
C LEU A 8 -6.74 -13.45 -13.19
N CYS A 9 -5.93 -13.07 -12.18
CA CYS A 9 -6.12 -11.81 -11.48
C CYS A 9 -6.00 -10.61 -12.43
N LEU A 10 -4.97 -10.55 -13.27
CA LEU A 10 -4.78 -9.47 -14.24
C LEU A 10 -5.97 -9.37 -15.20
N PHE A 11 -6.44 -10.49 -15.72
CA PHE A 11 -7.60 -10.52 -16.63
C PHE A 11 -8.87 -10.01 -15.94
N MET A 12 -9.19 -10.54 -14.73
CA MET A 12 -10.39 -10.14 -13.99
C MET A 12 -10.37 -8.64 -13.63
N PHE A 13 -9.26 -8.17 -13.07
CA PHE A 13 -9.14 -6.77 -12.68
C PHE A 13 -9.19 -5.84 -13.90
N PHE A 14 -8.46 -6.16 -14.97
CA PHE A 14 -8.45 -5.35 -16.19
C PHE A 14 -9.84 -5.27 -16.82
N SER A 15 -10.52 -6.41 -17.00
CA SER A 15 -11.85 -6.45 -17.63
C SER A 15 -12.88 -5.67 -16.82
N VAL A 16 -12.94 -5.86 -15.50
CA VAL A 16 -13.91 -5.18 -14.65
C VAL A 16 -13.62 -3.68 -14.54
N TYR A 17 -12.34 -3.31 -14.36
CA TYR A 17 -11.95 -1.90 -14.24
C TYR A 17 -12.19 -1.15 -15.56
N LEU A 18 -11.87 -1.76 -16.70
CA LEU A 18 -12.14 -1.19 -18.01
C LEU A 18 -13.64 -1.01 -18.23
N ALA A 19 -14.44 -2.05 -18.00
CA ALA A 19 -15.90 -1.98 -18.17
C ALA A 19 -16.50 -0.87 -17.28
N LYS A 20 -16.10 -0.79 -16.01
CA LYS A 20 -16.59 0.23 -15.08
C LYS A 20 -16.15 1.65 -15.49
N ARG A 21 -14.96 1.82 -16.06
CA ARG A 21 -14.50 3.11 -16.60
C ARG A 21 -15.30 3.53 -17.83
N VAL A 22 -15.60 2.59 -18.74
CA VAL A 22 -16.40 2.87 -19.95
C VAL A 22 -17.81 3.37 -19.58
N ILE A 23 -18.40 2.86 -18.50
CA ILE A 23 -19.71 3.34 -18.01
C ILE A 23 -19.61 4.56 -17.08
N GLY A 24 -18.44 5.21 -16.99
CA GLY A 24 -18.26 6.49 -16.28
C GLY A 24 -17.98 6.38 -14.78
N ILE A 25 -17.62 5.20 -14.25
CA ILE A 25 -17.25 5.06 -12.84
C ILE A 25 -15.80 5.50 -12.63
N ASP A 26 -15.59 6.60 -11.92
CA ASP A 26 -14.25 7.20 -11.67
C ASP A 26 -13.32 6.36 -10.81
N ARG A 27 -13.86 5.56 -9.93
CA ARG A 27 -13.09 4.68 -9.04
C ARG A 27 -13.64 3.27 -9.11
N PRO A 28 -13.28 2.51 -10.16
CA PRO A 28 -13.74 1.14 -10.29
C PRO A 28 -13.21 0.29 -9.13
N VAL A 29 -14.06 -0.63 -8.66
CA VAL A 29 -13.72 -1.65 -7.66
C VAL A 29 -14.21 -2.99 -8.18
N LEU A 30 -13.51 -4.06 -7.84
CA LEU A 30 -13.95 -5.42 -8.15
C LEU A 30 -14.75 -5.99 -6.97
N MET A 31 -14.26 -5.79 -5.74
CA MET A 31 -14.83 -6.36 -4.51
C MET A 31 -15.25 -5.26 -3.52
N THR A 32 -14.30 -4.50 -2.97
CA THR A 32 -14.59 -3.54 -1.88
C THR A 32 -14.04 -2.14 -2.11
N GLU A 33 -12.72 -2.01 -2.24
CA GLU A 33 -12.04 -0.72 -2.37
C GLU A 33 -10.80 -0.84 -3.27
N ASN A 34 -10.72 0.01 -4.29
CA ASN A 34 -9.69 -0.07 -5.32
C ASN A 34 -8.25 0.02 -4.78
N ASN A 35 -8.03 0.78 -3.70
CA ASN A 35 -6.70 0.89 -3.11
C ASN A 35 -6.17 -0.46 -2.63
N PHE A 36 -7.01 -1.20 -1.88
CA PHE A 36 -6.63 -2.50 -1.32
C PHE A 36 -6.49 -3.57 -2.39
N GLU A 37 -7.39 -3.54 -3.36
CA GLU A 37 -7.41 -4.47 -4.48
C GLU A 37 -6.14 -4.36 -5.32
N ILE A 38 -5.67 -3.15 -5.59
CA ILE A 38 -4.44 -2.94 -6.37
C ILE A 38 -3.19 -3.27 -5.57
N ILE A 39 -3.16 -3.01 -4.25
CA ILE A 39 -2.07 -3.49 -3.38
C ILE A 39 -1.99 -5.02 -3.44
N PHE A 40 -3.13 -5.70 -3.32
CA PHE A 40 -3.21 -7.16 -3.47
C PHE A 40 -2.68 -7.62 -4.83
N LEU A 41 -3.16 -7.02 -5.93
CA LEU A 41 -2.72 -7.37 -7.29
C LEU A 41 -1.20 -7.15 -7.47
N SER A 42 -0.66 -6.07 -6.88
CA SER A 42 0.78 -5.79 -6.88
C SER A 42 1.58 -6.87 -6.14
N LEU A 43 1.05 -7.36 -5.00
CA LEU A 43 1.66 -8.44 -4.24
C LEU A 43 1.51 -9.81 -4.95
N VAL A 44 0.41 -10.07 -5.66
CA VAL A 44 0.25 -11.25 -6.54
C VAL A 44 1.28 -11.22 -7.67
N TYR A 45 1.44 -10.08 -8.32
CA TYR A 45 2.48 -9.88 -9.34
C TYR A 45 3.87 -10.16 -8.78
N PHE A 46 4.17 -9.60 -7.62
CA PHE A 46 5.46 -9.81 -6.96
C PHE A 46 5.65 -11.25 -6.49
N SER A 47 4.60 -11.95 -6.01
CA SER A 47 4.67 -13.37 -5.64
C SER A 47 5.01 -14.26 -6.83
N ALA A 48 4.46 -13.96 -8.01
CA ALA A 48 4.81 -14.67 -9.23
C ALA A 48 6.31 -14.48 -9.59
N HIS A 49 6.86 -13.28 -9.43
CA HIS A 49 8.29 -13.04 -9.59
C HIS A 49 9.12 -13.84 -8.56
N VAL A 50 8.72 -13.81 -7.27
CA VAL A 50 9.40 -14.53 -6.18
C VAL A 50 9.42 -16.03 -6.41
N SER A 51 8.36 -16.61 -7.00
CA SER A 51 8.30 -18.04 -7.37
C SER A 51 9.13 -18.42 -8.59
N GLY A 52 9.86 -17.47 -9.20
CA GLY A 52 10.69 -17.73 -10.39
C GLY A 52 9.95 -17.63 -11.72
N VAL A 53 8.68 -17.24 -11.73
CA VAL A 53 7.94 -17.02 -12.99
C VAL A 53 8.56 -15.87 -13.77
N LYS A 54 8.93 -16.12 -15.03
CA LYS A 54 9.35 -15.06 -15.96
C LYS A 54 8.12 -14.20 -16.31
N ILE A 55 8.08 -13.00 -15.78
CA ILE A 55 7.02 -12.02 -16.04
C ILE A 55 7.24 -11.41 -17.43
N SER A 56 6.19 -11.38 -18.23
CA SER A 56 6.21 -10.78 -19.57
C SER A 56 5.93 -9.27 -19.52
N GLY A 57 6.38 -8.55 -20.55
CA GLY A 57 6.02 -7.13 -20.72
C GLY A 57 4.52 -6.88 -20.79
N LEU A 58 3.75 -7.83 -21.35
CA LEU A 58 2.29 -7.77 -21.38
C LEU A 58 1.68 -7.81 -19.98
N GLN A 59 2.15 -8.72 -19.11
CA GLN A 59 1.67 -8.80 -17.72
C GLN A 59 1.97 -7.53 -16.94
N THR A 60 3.17 -6.96 -17.10
CA THR A 60 3.55 -5.69 -16.49
C THR A 60 2.70 -4.55 -17.05
N GLY A 61 2.53 -4.47 -18.37
CA GLY A 61 1.68 -3.46 -19.02
C GLY A 61 0.22 -3.56 -18.57
N THR A 62 -0.33 -4.76 -18.41
CA THR A 62 -1.69 -4.95 -17.88
C THR A 62 -1.81 -4.50 -16.44
N LEU A 63 -0.84 -4.81 -15.56
CA LEU A 63 -0.81 -4.30 -14.19
C LEU A 63 -0.85 -2.77 -14.18
N LEU A 64 0.02 -2.12 -14.94
CA LEU A 64 0.08 -0.65 -15.02
C LEU A 64 -1.22 -0.07 -15.59
N ALA A 65 -1.83 -0.70 -16.59
CA ALA A 65 -3.13 -0.29 -17.14
C ALA A 65 -4.23 -0.36 -16.07
N VAL A 66 -4.27 -1.43 -15.25
CA VAL A 66 -5.23 -1.54 -14.13
C VAL A 66 -5.01 -0.43 -13.11
N VAL A 67 -3.75 -0.11 -12.77
CA VAL A 67 -3.41 1.00 -11.86
C VAL A 67 -3.91 2.32 -12.41
N ILE A 68 -3.71 2.59 -13.70
CA ILE A 68 -4.21 3.80 -14.39
C ILE A 68 -5.74 3.87 -14.31
N LEU A 69 -6.41 2.78 -14.68
CA LEU A 69 -7.87 2.70 -14.62
C LEU A 69 -8.41 2.89 -13.20
N SER A 70 -7.68 2.47 -12.17
CA SER A 70 -8.09 2.63 -10.78
C SER A 70 -8.10 4.09 -10.30
N GLY A 71 -7.25 4.95 -10.86
CA GLY A 71 -7.06 6.32 -10.41
C GLY A 71 -6.53 6.45 -8.97
N SER A 72 -5.96 5.36 -8.41
CA SER A 72 -5.46 5.33 -7.03
C SER A 72 -3.97 5.66 -6.96
N ARG A 73 -3.62 6.73 -6.25
CA ARG A 73 -2.22 7.17 -6.05
C ARG A 73 -1.42 6.22 -5.16
N SER A 74 -1.98 5.81 -4.04
CA SER A 74 -1.31 4.90 -3.10
C SER A 74 -1.06 3.53 -3.71
N ALA A 75 -2.02 3.05 -4.50
CA ALA A 75 -1.90 1.81 -5.23
C ALA A 75 -0.83 1.88 -6.33
N ALA A 76 -0.66 3.04 -6.98
CA ALA A 76 0.39 3.26 -7.98
C ALA A 76 1.79 3.09 -7.36
N ILE A 77 2.00 3.56 -6.13
CA ILE A 77 3.29 3.37 -5.42
C ILE A 77 3.55 1.89 -5.15
N ALA A 78 2.54 1.14 -4.69
CA ALA A 78 2.68 -0.30 -4.44
C ALA A 78 3.04 -1.07 -5.73
N ALA A 79 2.37 -0.76 -6.83
CA ALA A 79 2.65 -1.37 -8.13
C ALA A 79 4.04 -0.99 -8.66
N ALA A 80 4.43 0.28 -8.54
CA ALA A 80 5.77 0.74 -8.94
C ALA A 80 6.87 0.02 -8.16
N LEU A 81 6.72 -0.14 -6.83
CA LEU A 81 7.65 -0.90 -6.00
C LEU A 81 7.70 -2.37 -6.43
N ALA A 82 6.54 -3.02 -6.64
CA ALA A 82 6.47 -4.41 -7.07
C ALA A 82 7.19 -4.62 -8.42
N VAL A 83 6.95 -3.73 -9.40
CA VAL A 83 7.61 -3.77 -10.71
C VAL A 83 9.11 -3.51 -10.58
N LEU A 84 9.52 -2.48 -9.83
CA LEU A 84 10.91 -2.13 -9.62
C LEU A 84 11.72 -3.29 -9.02
N PHE A 85 11.20 -3.92 -7.98
CA PHE A 85 11.88 -5.04 -7.31
C PHE A 85 11.78 -6.38 -8.08
N ALA A 86 10.81 -6.53 -8.96
CA ALA A 86 10.74 -7.66 -9.89
C ALA A 86 11.67 -7.49 -11.09
N PHE A 87 12.19 -6.30 -11.31
CA PHE A 87 13.06 -6.02 -12.45
C PHE A 87 14.51 -6.47 -12.20
N ASP A 88 15.07 -7.22 -13.12
CA ASP A 88 16.46 -7.66 -13.04
C ASP A 88 17.41 -6.62 -13.67
N PHE A 89 17.89 -5.69 -12.85
CA PHE A 89 18.89 -4.68 -13.25
C PHE A 89 20.28 -5.26 -13.61
N ARG A 90 20.53 -6.54 -13.29
CA ARG A 90 21.79 -7.21 -13.63
C ARG A 90 21.75 -7.90 -14.99
N SER A 91 20.66 -7.80 -15.71
CA SER A 91 20.55 -8.34 -17.06
C SER A 91 21.63 -7.71 -17.97
N ARG A 92 22.41 -8.56 -18.64
CA ARG A 92 23.39 -8.12 -19.67
C ARG A 92 22.74 -7.47 -20.90
N ASN A 93 21.42 -7.57 -21.03
CA ASN A 93 20.69 -6.99 -22.15
C ASN A 93 20.36 -5.52 -21.82
N SER A 94 21.15 -4.60 -22.34
CA SER A 94 20.99 -3.15 -22.14
C SER A 94 19.60 -2.63 -22.56
N ALA A 95 19.00 -3.20 -23.60
CA ALA A 95 17.66 -2.84 -24.04
C ALA A 95 16.59 -3.16 -22.96
N LYS A 96 16.73 -4.27 -22.23
CA LYS A 96 15.84 -4.61 -21.11
C LYS A 96 16.03 -3.66 -19.94
N VAL A 97 17.28 -3.31 -19.61
CA VAL A 97 17.60 -2.37 -18.52
C VAL A 97 17.03 -0.98 -18.84
N VAL A 98 17.28 -0.49 -20.06
CA VAL A 98 16.75 0.81 -20.53
C VAL A 98 15.21 0.80 -20.55
N GLY A 99 14.59 -0.26 -21.09
CA GLY A 99 13.12 -0.41 -21.10
C GLY A 99 12.52 -0.41 -19.69
N GLY A 100 13.18 -1.06 -18.72
CA GLY A 100 12.73 -1.05 -17.32
C GLY A 100 12.91 0.30 -16.65
N MET A 101 13.99 0.99 -16.93
CA MET A 101 14.19 2.38 -16.43
C MET A 101 13.13 3.32 -17.01
N ILE A 102 12.84 3.24 -18.31
CA ILE A 102 11.78 4.03 -18.95
C ILE A 102 10.42 3.71 -18.32
N ALA A 103 10.08 2.44 -18.15
CA ALA A 103 8.82 2.03 -17.52
C ALA A 103 8.72 2.50 -16.05
N GLY A 104 9.79 2.40 -15.28
CA GLY A 104 9.86 2.89 -13.92
C GLY A 104 9.71 4.41 -13.84
N THR A 105 10.44 5.14 -14.68
CA THR A 105 10.34 6.61 -14.78
C THR A 105 8.94 7.03 -15.23
N ALA A 106 8.38 6.37 -16.24
CA ALA A 106 7.02 6.64 -16.69
C ALA A 106 5.97 6.41 -15.59
N ALA A 107 6.12 5.34 -14.79
CA ALA A 107 5.25 5.08 -13.65
C ALA A 107 5.35 6.18 -12.57
N VAL A 108 6.56 6.66 -12.27
CA VAL A 108 6.79 7.77 -11.32
C VAL A 108 6.24 9.08 -11.84
N VAL A 109 6.53 9.44 -13.10
CA VAL A 109 6.02 10.66 -13.75
C VAL A 109 4.50 10.62 -13.81
N PHE A 110 3.92 9.47 -14.15
CA PHE A 110 2.48 9.32 -14.20
C PHE A 110 1.81 9.44 -12.82
N ALA A 111 2.42 8.85 -11.79
CA ALA A 111 1.98 9.02 -10.40
C ALA A 111 2.03 10.51 -10.00
N PHE A 112 3.08 11.23 -10.40
CA PHE A 112 3.23 12.67 -10.17
C PHE A 112 2.15 13.50 -10.92
N LEU A 113 1.88 13.20 -12.19
CA LEU A 113 0.84 13.89 -12.98
C LEU A 113 -0.56 13.67 -12.40
N ILE A 114 -0.87 12.45 -11.93
CA ILE A 114 -2.14 12.20 -11.21
C ILE A 114 -2.19 13.00 -9.90
N PHE A 115 -1.05 13.17 -9.24
CA PHE A 115 -0.96 13.97 -8.02
C PHE A 115 -1.20 15.45 -8.32
N GLU A 116 -0.58 16.01 -9.34
CA GLU A 116 -0.69 17.42 -9.72
C GLU A 116 -2.09 17.81 -10.19
N ASN A 117 -2.71 17.01 -11.06
CA ASN A 117 -4.07 17.27 -11.57
C ASN A 117 -5.15 17.29 -10.46
N ARG A 118 -4.91 16.66 -9.32
CA ARG A 118 -5.86 16.64 -8.20
C ARG A 118 -5.52 17.63 -7.08
N SER A 119 -4.36 18.30 -7.13
CA SER A 119 -3.91 19.23 -6.09
C SER A 119 -4.15 20.71 -6.43
N GLN A 120 -5.10 21.01 -7.32
CA GLN A 120 -5.43 22.40 -7.72
C GLN A 120 -5.82 23.34 -6.56
N GLY A 121 -5.99 22.81 -5.33
CA GLY A 121 -6.24 23.56 -4.10
C GLY A 121 -5.05 23.72 -3.15
N GLY A 122 -3.82 23.36 -3.57
CA GLY A 122 -2.64 23.35 -2.70
C GLY A 122 -2.50 22.05 -1.89
N ILE A 123 -1.33 21.87 -1.25
CA ILE A 123 -1.00 20.68 -0.45
C ILE A 123 -1.97 20.50 0.73
N GLU A 124 -2.47 21.60 1.30
CA GLU A 124 -3.42 21.62 2.41
C GLU A 124 -4.81 21.08 2.07
N SER A 125 -5.17 21.05 0.78
CA SER A 125 -6.43 20.46 0.32
C SER A 125 -6.40 18.92 0.24
N ILE A 126 -5.24 18.32 0.49
CA ILE A 126 -5.06 16.86 0.46
C ILE A 126 -5.39 16.30 1.85
N ASP A 127 -6.51 15.59 1.97
CA ASP A 127 -6.97 14.98 3.23
C ASP A 127 -5.86 14.26 4.00
N ARG A 128 -4.98 13.54 3.28
CA ARG A 128 -3.90 12.78 3.91
C ARG A 128 -2.81 13.64 4.51
N PHE A 129 -2.52 14.80 3.90
CA PHE A 129 -1.61 15.78 4.49
C PHE A 129 -2.23 16.38 5.74
N ARG A 130 -3.52 16.72 5.69
CA ARG A 130 -4.27 17.21 6.86
C ARG A 130 -4.26 16.18 7.99
N PHE A 131 -4.52 14.90 7.70
CA PHE A 131 -4.44 13.83 8.71
C PHE A 131 -3.03 13.69 9.30
N LEU A 132 -1.98 13.81 8.48
CA LEU A 132 -0.60 13.80 8.98
C LEU A 132 -0.34 14.98 9.94
N MET A 133 -0.75 16.19 9.58
CA MET A 133 -0.59 17.36 10.45
C MET A 133 -1.37 17.20 11.76
N MET A 134 -2.60 16.70 11.70
CA MET A 134 -3.40 16.43 12.89
C MET A 134 -2.82 15.31 13.76
N PHE A 135 -2.23 14.29 13.15
CA PHE A 135 -1.48 13.25 13.88
C PHE A 135 -0.26 13.85 14.60
N LEU A 136 0.56 14.65 13.90
CA LEU A 136 1.72 15.30 14.51
C LEU A 136 1.32 16.25 15.65
N GLU A 137 0.23 16.98 15.50
CA GLU A 137 -0.33 17.81 16.57
C GLU A 137 -0.84 16.97 17.75
N SER A 138 -1.42 15.80 17.48
CA SER A 138 -1.92 14.88 18.52
C SER A 138 -0.83 14.31 19.41
N ILE A 139 0.38 14.17 18.90
CA ILE A 139 1.53 13.58 19.62
C ILE A 139 2.55 14.64 20.09
N ARG A 140 2.21 15.91 19.91
CA ARG A 140 3.15 17.02 20.18
C ARG A 140 3.60 17.09 21.64
N ASP A 141 2.66 16.86 22.55
CA ASP A 141 2.89 16.96 23.99
C ASP A 141 3.19 15.60 24.64
N TRP A 142 3.50 14.58 23.84
CA TRP A 142 3.84 13.25 24.33
C TRP A 142 5.17 13.22 25.04
N ASP A 143 5.24 12.45 26.11
CA ASP A 143 6.48 12.13 26.78
C ASP A 143 7.17 10.90 26.12
N THR A 144 8.33 10.50 26.65
CA THR A 144 9.08 9.34 26.12
C THR A 144 8.29 8.03 26.24
N THR A 145 7.48 7.87 27.27
CA THR A 145 6.65 6.69 27.48
C THR A 145 5.56 6.60 26.44
N ASP A 146 4.88 7.71 26.17
CA ASP A 146 3.84 7.80 25.14
C ASP A 146 4.41 7.49 23.74
N TYR A 147 5.60 8.00 23.42
CA TYR A 147 6.25 7.65 22.13
C TYR A 147 6.56 6.16 22.02
N LEU A 148 6.92 5.50 23.11
CA LEU A 148 7.26 4.08 23.09
C LEU A 148 6.02 3.17 23.10
N LEU A 149 5.02 3.50 23.93
CA LEU A 149 3.87 2.62 24.22
C LEU A 149 2.55 3.09 23.59
N GLY A 150 2.50 4.33 23.08
CA GLY A 150 1.28 4.95 22.53
C GLY A 150 0.42 5.62 23.60
N ALA A 151 -0.67 6.22 23.18
CA ALA A 151 -1.67 6.81 24.07
C ALA A 151 -2.34 5.72 24.91
N ASP A 152 -2.95 6.12 26.02
CA ASP A 152 -3.78 5.25 26.86
C ASP A 152 -4.84 4.50 26.02
N ARG A 153 -5.23 3.31 26.47
CA ARG A 153 -6.17 2.47 25.72
C ARG A 153 -7.48 3.21 25.40
N ILE A 154 -7.84 3.22 24.12
CA ILE A 154 -9.09 3.82 23.61
C ILE A 154 -9.19 5.30 23.98
N SER A 155 -8.05 6.01 24.01
CA SER A 155 -8.05 7.46 24.20
C SER A 155 -8.51 8.18 22.93
N PRO A 156 -9.41 9.16 23.05
CA PRO A 156 -9.73 10.04 21.95
C PRO A 156 -8.50 10.90 21.57
N LEU A 157 -8.47 11.38 20.35
CA LEU A 157 -7.55 12.44 19.96
C LEU A 157 -7.82 13.71 20.79
N PRO A 158 -6.84 14.61 20.98
CA PRO A 158 -7.04 15.87 21.67
C PRO A 158 -8.23 16.66 21.12
N ALA A 159 -8.98 17.32 22.00
CA ALA A 159 -10.23 18.02 21.62
C ALA A 159 -10.03 19.06 20.51
N HIS A 160 -8.90 19.78 20.52
CA HIS A 160 -8.56 20.75 19.47
C HIS A 160 -8.30 20.11 18.12
N VAL A 161 -7.76 18.87 18.09
CA VAL A 161 -7.58 18.09 16.86
C VAL A 161 -8.92 17.62 16.32
N CYS A 162 -9.80 17.10 17.19
CA CYS A 162 -11.16 16.72 16.78
C CYS A 162 -11.94 17.92 16.22
N SER A 163 -11.84 19.11 16.84
CA SER A 163 -12.48 20.32 16.32
C SER A 163 -11.95 20.72 14.93
N SER A 164 -10.65 20.58 14.70
CA SER A 164 -10.01 20.84 13.38
C SER A 164 -10.43 19.82 12.31
N LEU A 165 -10.89 18.63 12.73
CA LEU A 165 -11.41 17.58 11.86
C LEU A 165 -12.94 17.59 11.75
N SER A 166 -13.62 18.66 12.15
CA SER A 166 -15.10 18.77 12.17
C SER A 166 -15.76 18.48 10.81
N TYR A 167 -15.07 18.69 9.69
CA TYR A 167 -15.53 18.29 8.36
C TYR A 167 -15.83 16.78 8.26
N TYR A 168 -15.16 15.97 9.08
CA TYR A 168 -15.33 14.51 9.15
C TYR A 168 -16.19 14.07 10.33
N GLN A 169 -17.04 14.95 10.89
CA GLN A 169 -17.86 14.69 12.08
C GLN A 169 -18.72 13.43 11.96
N SER A 170 -19.17 13.08 10.76
CA SER A 170 -19.90 11.83 10.48
C SER A 170 -19.11 10.55 10.80
N LEU A 171 -17.78 10.65 10.91
CA LEU A 171 -16.86 9.56 11.27
C LEU A 171 -16.45 9.59 12.75
N PHE A 172 -17.00 10.50 13.53
CA PHE A 172 -16.73 10.61 14.96
C PHE A 172 -17.48 9.54 15.75
N SER A 173 -17.25 9.54 17.07
CA SER A 173 -17.96 8.65 18.00
C SER A 173 -19.48 8.82 17.93
N PHE A 174 -20.20 7.71 18.00
CA PHE A 174 -21.67 7.69 18.07
C PHE A 174 -22.25 8.41 19.30
N SER A 175 -21.43 8.65 20.34
CA SER A 175 -21.86 9.37 21.55
C SER A 175 -22.24 10.83 21.30
N GLY A 176 -21.92 11.38 20.12
CA GLY A 176 -22.25 12.76 19.75
C GLY A 176 -21.56 13.85 20.60
N ASN A 177 -20.58 13.46 21.43
CA ASN A 177 -19.86 14.37 22.34
C ASN A 177 -18.68 15.10 21.68
N GLY A 178 -18.55 15.03 20.36
CA GLY A 178 -17.44 15.64 19.61
C GLY A 178 -16.10 14.92 19.73
N SER A 179 -16.04 13.76 20.41
CA SER A 179 -14.82 12.96 20.50
C SER A 179 -14.53 12.23 19.19
N CYS A 180 -13.28 12.25 18.77
CA CYS A 180 -12.78 11.49 17.62
C CYS A 180 -11.60 10.63 18.04
N TYR A 181 -11.40 9.51 17.36
CA TYR A 181 -10.38 8.52 17.67
C TYR A 181 -9.40 8.36 16.51
N SER A 182 -8.26 7.72 16.75
CA SER A 182 -7.19 7.49 15.78
C SER A 182 -7.67 6.88 14.45
N VAL A 183 -8.80 6.18 14.46
CA VAL A 183 -9.42 5.59 13.25
C VAL A 183 -9.74 6.62 12.17
N ILE A 184 -9.99 7.89 12.54
CA ILE A 184 -10.30 8.99 11.61
C ILE A 184 -9.10 9.33 10.71
N LEU A 185 -7.88 9.03 11.16
CA LEU A 185 -6.65 9.34 10.42
C LEU A 185 -6.49 8.51 9.14
N HIS A 186 -7.29 7.45 8.96
CA HIS A 186 -7.29 6.56 7.80
C HIS A 186 -5.92 5.97 7.41
N SER A 187 -4.88 6.17 8.21
CA SER A 187 -3.52 5.69 8.02
C SER A 187 -3.20 4.61 9.03
N PHE A 188 -2.78 3.44 8.54
CA PHE A 188 -2.33 2.34 9.41
C PHE A 188 -1.17 2.77 10.30
N ASN A 189 -0.14 3.41 9.70
CA ASN A 189 1.06 3.77 10.45
C ASN A 189 0.76 4.79 11.56
N MET A 190 -0.03 5.83 11.27
CA MET A 190 -0.40 6.83 12.26
C MET A 190 -1.22 6.21 13.40
N ARG A 191 -2.18 5.35 13.06
CA ARG A 191 -3.02 4.65 14.05
C ARG A 191 -2.22 3.75 14.96
N VAL A 192 -1.35 2.90 14.40
CA VAL A 192 -0.53 1.98 15.21
C VAL A 192 0.43 2.74 16.10
N ILE A 193 1.02 3.83 15.62
CA ILE A 193 1.89 4.67 16.45
C ILE A 193 1.07 5.34 17.55
N TYR A 194 -0.10 5.91 17.24
CA TYR A 194 -0.94 6.56 18.24
C TYR A 194 -1.47 5.57 19.30
N ASP A 195 -1.99 4.43 18.85
CA ASP A 195 -2.66 3.47 19.74
C ASP A 195 -1.68 2.56 20.51
N HIS A 196 -0.45 2.35 20.00
CA HIS A 196 0.46 1.31 20.50
C HIS A 196 1.93 1.74 20.56
N GLY A 197 2.27 2.94 20.13
CA GLY A 197 3.62 3.49 20.15
C GLY A 197 4.59 2.90 19.14
N LEU A 198 5.80 3.42 19.17
CA LEU A 198 6.87 3.02 18.25
C LEU A 198 7.40 1.61 18.54
N ALA A 199 7.36 1.16 19.81
CA ALA A 199 7.85 -0.16 20.18
C ALA A 199 7.02 -1.27 19.52
N VAL A 200 5.68 -1.21 19.63
CA VAL A 200 4.78 -2.18 19.00
C VAL A 200 4.83 -2.07 17.48
N THR A 201 4.95 -0.86 16.95
CA THR A 201 5.14 -0.64 15.51
C THR A 201 6.42 -1.35 15.03
N ALA A 202 7.54 -1.17 15.70
CA ALA A 202 8.80 -1.84 15.39
C ALA A 202 8.67 -3.37 15.48
N LEU A 203 8.06 -3.88 16.56
CA LEU A 203 7.81 -5.32 16.75
C LEU A 203 6.95 -5.89 15.63
N THR A 204 5.93 -5.16 15.14
CA THR A 204 5.09 -5.57 14.02
C THR A 204 5.93 -5.78 12.75
N PHE A 205 6.85 -4.87 12.43
CA PHE A 205 7.74 -5.03 11.28
C PHE A 205 8.81 -6.10 11.47
N ILE A 206 9.35 -6.25 12.69
CA ILE A 206 10.27 -7.37 13.02
C ILE A 206 9.56 -8.71 12.85
N TYR A 207 8.33 -8.83 13.34
CA TYR A 207 7.50 -10.03 13.14
C TYR A 207 7.24 -10.31 11.66
N LEU A 208 6.87 -9.29 10.89
CA LEU A 208 6.67 -9.40 9.44
C LEU A 208 7.93 -9.92 8.72
N ILE A 209 9.11 -9.40 9.08
CA ILE A 209 10.41 -9.89 8.57
C ILE A 209 10.62 -11.37 8.93
N GLY A 210 10.27 -11.74 10.17
CA GLY A 210 10.37 -13.13 10.67
C GLY A 210 9.46 -14.10 9.91
N VAL A 211 8.21 -13.71 9.64
CA VAL A 211 7.27 -14.51 8.84
C VAL A 211 7.82 -14.75 7.43
N MET A 212 8.47 -13.76 6.84
CA MET A 212 9.08 -13.84 5.51
C MET A 212 10.49 -14.47 5.53
N LYS A 213 10.84 -15.32 6.50
CA LYS A 213 12.21 -15.89 6.65
C LYS A 213 12.74 -16.61 5.42
N ASN A 214 11.88 -17.21 4.60
CA ASN A 214 12.27 -17.91 3.36
C ASN A 214 12.48 -16.95 2.16
N ALA A 215 12.00 -15.72 2.24
CA ALA A 215 12.19 -14.72 1.19
C ALA A 215 13.61 -14.13 1.25
N LYS A 216 14.18 -13.77 0.11
CA LYS A 216 15.47 -13.08 0.01
C LYS A 216 15.37 -11.68 0.63
N ARG A 217 16.51 -11.12 1.06
CA ARG A 217 16.56 -9.81 1.73
C ARG A 217 15.86 -8.69 0.91
N HIS A 218 16.14 -8.60 -0.39
CA HIS A 218 15.51 -7.60 -1.26
C HIS A 218 13.99 -7.83 -1.44
N GLN A 219 13.54 -9.10 -1.42
CA GLN A 219 12.11 -9.44 -1.50
C GLN A 219 11.36 -8.99 -0.22
N ARG A 220 11.96 -9.23 0.95
CA ARG A 220 11.43 -8.72 2.22
C ARG A 220 11.36 -7.20 2.23
N LEU A 221 12.43 -6.54 1.74
CA LEU A 221 12.47 -5.08 1.65
C LEU A 221 11.35 -4.54 0.76
N CYS A 222 11.08 -5.16 -0.39
CA CYS A 222 9.97 -4.77 -1.27
C CYS A 222 8.63 -4.80 -0.54
N VAL A 223 8.31 -5.91 0.14
CA VAL A 223 7.04 -6.05 0.87
C VAL A 223 6.94 -5.01 1.99
N ILE A 224 8.02 -4.79 2.75
CA ILE A 224 8.05 -3.78 3.82
C ILE A 224 7.79 -2.38 3.25
N LEU A 225 8.44 -2.03 2.15
CA LEU A 225 8.23 -0.72 1.51
C LEU A 225 6.80 -0.56 0.98
N ILE A 226 6.21 -1.62 0.40
CA ILE A 226 4.81 -1.60 -0.02
C ILE A 226 3.89 -1.37 1.19
N VAL A 227 4.10 -2.09 2.30
CA VAL A 227 3.30 -1.96 3.52
C VAL A 227 3.45 -0.58 4.14
N LEU A 228 4.68 -0.07 4.27
CA LEU A 228 4.95 1.27 4.80
C LEU A 228 4.31 2.37 3.94
N ALA A 229 4.54 2.34 2.63
CA ALA A 229 4.00 3.35 1.71
C ALA A 229 2.46 3.31 1.67
N SER A 230 1.88 2.10 1.63
CA SER A 230 0.43 1.94 1.68
C SER A 230 -0.14 2.36 3.04
N GLY A 231 0.56 2.03 4.13
CA GLY A 231 0.19 2.37 5.49
C GLY A 231 0.13 3.86 5.80
N LEU A 232 0.80 4.70 5.02
CA LEU A 232 0.68 6.16 5.12
C LEU A 232 -0.66 6.69 4.62
N SER A 233 -1.37 5.93 3.81
CA SER A 233 -2.58 6.43 3.15
C SER A 233 -3.83 5.57 3.34
N VAL A 234 -3.68 4.32 3.77
CA VAL A 234 -4.78 3.36 3.97
C VAL A 234 -4.45 2.38 5.09
N SER A 235 -5.43 1.55 5.46
CA SER A 235 -5.29 0.50 6.49
C SER A 235 -4.49 -0.71 5.94
N ALA A 236 -3.17 -0.58 5.78
CA ALA A 236 -2.31 -1.58 5.13
C ALA A 236 -2.44 -3.00 5.75
N LEU A 237 -1.85 -3.24 6.94
CA LEU A 237 -1.87 -4.57 7.56
C LEU A 237 -3.23 -4.94 8.17
N ASN A 238 -4.08 -3.97 8.47
CA ASN A 238 -5.45 -4.22 8.96
C ASN A 238 -6.41 -4.59 7.81
N ASN A 239 -5.88 -4.98 6.66
CA ASN A 239 -6.66 -5.29 5.48
C ASN A 239 -6.36 -6.71 5.01
N VAL A 240 -7.42 -7.49 4.77
CA VAL A 240 -7.33 -8.89 4.31
C VAL A 240 -6.54 -9.02 3.00
N TYR A 241 -6.72 -8.09 2.08
CA TYR A 241 -6.06 -8.14 0.76
C TYR A 241 -4.55 -8.03 0.87
N THR A 242 -4.04 -7.10 1.67
CA THR A 242 -2.60 -6.96 1.91
C THR A 242 -2.04 -8.19 2.60
N THR A 243 -2.72 -8.69 3.63
CA THR A 243 -2.29 -9.86 4.40
C THR A 243 -2.26 -11.12 3.52
N LEU A 244 -3.30 -11.32 2.70
CA LEU A 244 -3.35 -12.43 1.73
C LEU A 244 -2.23 -12.30 0.69
N GLY A 245 -1.99 -11.09 0.18
CA GLY A 245 -0.88 -10.84 -0.74
C GLY A 245 0.48 -11.17 -0.13
N ILE A 246 0.73 -10.81 1.12
CA ILE A 246 1.95 -11.17 1.86
C ILE A 246 2.06 -12.68 2.04
N ALA A 247 0.97 -13.36 2.39
CA ALA A 247 0.93 -14.82 2.50
C ALA A 247 1.32 -15.51 1.18
N LEU A 248 0.84 -15.00 0.04
CA LEU A 248 1.23 -15.49 -1.28
C LEU A 248 2.73 -15.30 -1.56
N VAL A 249 3.32 -14.16 -1.16
CA VAL A 249 4.77 -13.95 -1.27
C VAL A 249 5.54 -14.95 -0.40
N CYS A 250 5.07 -15.22 0.83
CA CYS A 250 5.68 -16.22 1.71
C CYS A 250 5.64 -17.63 1.11
N LEU A 251 4.49 -18.03 0.57
CA LEU A 251 4.31 -19.32 -0.11
C LEU A 251 5.22 -19.44 -1.34
N ALA A 252 5.28 -18.39 -2.16
CA ALA A 252 6.17 -18.34 -3.33
C ALA A 252 7.64 -18.48 -2.96
N ALA A 253 8.06 -17.80 -1.89
CA ALA A 253 9.44 -17.89 -1.39
C ALA A 253 9.77 -19.28 -0.83
N GLY A 254 8.81 -19.92 -0.17
CA GLY A 254 8.94 -21.31 0.31
C GLY A 254 9.09 -22.30 -0.83
N ALA A 255 8.24 -22.24 -1.85
CA ALA A 255 8.30 -23.09 -3.03
C ALA A 255 9.65 -22.94 -3.77
N ALA A 256 10.07 -21.71 -4.05
CA ALA A 256 11.34 -21.43 -4.72
C ALA A 256 12.59 -21.85 -3.92
N LYS A 257 12.48 -22.03 -2.60
CA LYS A 257 13.56 -22.58 -1.78
C LYS A 257 13.64 -24.08 -1.91
N ASN A 258 12.53 -24.79 -1.91
CA ASN A 258 12.49 -26.26 -2.02
C ASN A 258 13.05 -26.73 -3.36
N GLU A 259 12.67 -26.09 -4.49
CA GLU A 259 13.21 -26.40 -5.83
C GLU A 259 14.73 -26.23 -5.96
N ARG A 260 15.39 -25.54 -5.02
CA ARG A 260 16.84 -25.35 -5.02
C ARG A 260 17.58 -26.37 -4.16
N CYS A 261 16.85 -27.12 -3.35
CA CYS A 261 17.40 -28.15 -2.48
C CYS A 261 17.27 -29.56 -3.10
N GLU A 262 16.49 -29.71 -4.18
CA GLU A 262 16.41 -30.88 -5.05
C GLU A 262 17.40 -30.74 -6.21
#